data_1d06acd4ab7234664ebd61a9d7ae4e12
#
_entry.id   1d06acd4ab7234664ebd61a9d7ae4e12
#
_cell.length_a   1.000
_cell.length_b   1.000
_cell.length_c   1.000
_cell.angle_alpha   90.00
_cell.angle_beta   90.00
_cell.angle_gamma   90.00
#
_symmetry.space_group_name_H-M   'P 1'
#
loop_
_entity.id
_entity.type
_entity.pdbx_description
1 polymer ?
#
loop_
_entity_poly.entity_id
_entity_poly.type
_entity_poly.pdbx_seq_one_letter_code
_entity_poly.pdbx_strand_id
1 'polypeptide(L)'
;PLNGVVGFSQLIASEPNMPDELRKEYSSIIQKNSEELMRLVNDVLDLSRLEAGMMKFNIQEYGLAELCNEATYMARMHSEGCTVIRLENEIDTDLNIRVDTVRFTQALLSALTYPQKYKEKREIDFKVTLDTEKNFINFRITNSPLADERFTSQEVCIRHEINRLLFEYFGGNYKVQTNPDGKPTILFTFPSGRN
;
A
#
# COMPACT_ATOMS: atom_id res chain seq x y z
N PRO A 1 -13.51 -12.71 -3.09
CA PRO A 1 -14.08 -12.50 -1.74
C PRO A 1 -15.58 -12.83 -1.66
N LEU A 2 -16.42 -12.36 -2.61
CA LEU A 2 -17.88 -12.55 -2.55
C LEU A 2 -18.31 -14.01 -2.43
N ASN A 3 -17.70 -14.92 -3.20
CA ASN A 3 -18.01 -16.35 -3.13
C ASN A 3 -17.67 -16.95 -1.74
N GLY A 4 -16.62 -16.44 -1.10
CA GLY A 4 -16.28 -16.85 0.27
C GLY A 4 -17.33 -16.39 1.29
N VAL A 5 -17.79 -15.14 1.19
CA VAL A 5 -18.86 -14.64 2.06
C VAL A 5 -20.14 -15.46 1.90
N VAL A 6 -20.59 -15.66 0.66
CA VAL A 6 -21.83 -16.41 0.36
C VAL A 6 -21.70 -17.87 0.79
N GLY A 7 -20.62 -18.55 0.40
CA GLY A 7 -20.43 -19.98 0.68
C GLY A 7 -20.39 -20.31 2.16
N PHE A 8 -19.56 -19.58 2.94
CA PHE A 8 -19.45 -19.82 4.38
C PHE A 8 -20.71 -19.39 5.14
N SER A 9 -21.42 -18.35 4.67
CA SER A 9 -22.73 -17.99 5.23
C SER A 9 -23.77 -19.07 5.03
N GLN A 10 -23.81 -19.71 3.83
CA GLN A 10 -24.69 -20.84 3.55
C GLN A 10 -24.37 -22.06 4.41
N LEU A 11 -23.07 -22.36 4.63
CA LEU A 11 -22.66 -23.46 5.50
C LEU A 11 -23.12 -23.25 6.93
N ILE A 12 -22.94 -22.04 7.49
CA ILE A 12 -23.45 -21.72 8.84
C ILE A 12 -24.96 -21.86 8.91
N ALA A 13 -25.69 -21.41 7.87
CA ALA A 13 -27.16 -21.47 7.86
C ALA A 13 -27.71 -22.89 7.69
N SER A 14 -26.99 -23.77 6.99
CA SER A 14 -27.44 -25.15 6.72
C SER A 14 -27.14 -26.12 7.86
N GLU A 15 -26.26 -25.79 8.81
CA GLU A 15 -25.87 -26.66 9.91
C GLU A 15 -26.21 -26.04 11.28
N PRO A 16 -27.46 -26.19 11.77
CA PRO A 16 -27.88 -25.60 13.05
C PRO A 16 -27.08 -26.09 14.27
N ASN A 17 -26.56 -27.33 14.21
CA ASN A 17 -25.78 -27.95 15.27
C ASN A 17 -24.26 -27.85 15.05
N MET A 18 -23.80 -26.90 14.25
CA MET A 18 -22.39 -26.68 14.01
C MET A 18 -21.63 -26.39 15.31
N PRO A 19 -20.48 -27.03 15.57
CA PRO A 19 -19.64 -26.73 16.72
C PRO A 19 -19.26 -25.24 16.77
N ASP A 20 -19.25 -24.66 17.98
CA ASP A 20 -18.97 -23.22 18.17
C ASP A 20 -17.60 -22.78 17.60
N GLU A 21 -16.59 -23.64 17.71
CA GLU A 21 -15.26 -23.40 17.17
C GLU A 21 -15.31 -23.23 15.64
N LEU A 22 -16.00 -24.14 14.94
CA LEU A 22 -16.14 -24.13 13.50
C LEU A 22 -16.97 -22.91 13.03
N ARG A 23 -18.01 -22.57 13.80
CA ARG A 23 -18.84 -21.36 13.56
C ARG A 23 -18.01 -20.10 13.68
N LYS A 24 -17.13 -19.98 14.67
CA LYS A 24 -16.21 -18.87 14.84
C LYS A 24 -15.21 -18.78 13.69
N GLU A 25 -14.66 -19.91 13.27
CA GLU A 25 -13.74 -19.97 12.13
C GLU A 25 -14.42 -19.46 10.85
N TYR A 26 -15.60 -19.98 10.50
CA TYR A 26 -16.34 -19.55 9.30
C TYR A 26 -16.73 -18.07 9.39
N SER A 27 -17.15 -17.59 10.56
CA SER A 27 -17.44 -16.17 10.78
C SER A 27 -16.21 -15.28 10.55
N SER A 28 -15.04 -15.72 11.01
CA SER A 28 -13.76 -15.03 10.77
C SER A 28 -13.39 -14.98 9.28
N ILE A 29 -13.64 -16.07 8.54
CA ILE A 29 -13.42 -16.12 7.08
C ILE A 29 -14.38 -15.16 6.36
N ILE A 30 -15.67 -15.14 6.75
CA ILE A 30 -16.65 -14.20 6.20
C ILE A 30 -16.21 -12.77 6.43
N GLN A 31 -15.82 -12.43 7.66
CA GLN A 31 -15.36 -11.09 8.01
C GLN A 31 -14.16 -10.66 7.15
N LYS A 32 -13.12 -11.49 7.05
CA LYS A 32 -11.91 -11.20 6.24
C LYS A 32 -12.25 -10.97 4.77
N ASN A 33 -13.12 -11.81 4.19
CA ASN A 33 -13.56 -11.67 2.80
C ASN A 33 -14.40 -10.40 2.59
N SER A 34 -15.22 -10.02 3.57
CA SER A 34 -16.02 -8.79 3.54
C SER A 34 -15.13 -7.55 3.58
N GLU A 35 -14.13 -7.53 4.45
CA GLU A 35 -13.14 -6.44 4.55
C GLU A 35 -12.33 -6.30 3.25
N GLU A 36 -11.97 -7.42 2.63
CA GLU A 36 -11.28 -7.44 1.35
C GLU A 36 -12.17 -6.89 0.22
N LEU A 37 -13.45 -7.27 0.18
CA LEU A 37 -14.42 -6.75 -0.78
C LEU A 37 -14.61 -5.24 -0.64
N MET A 38 -14.73 -4.75 0.59
CA MET A 38 -14.85 -3.31 0.87
C MET A 38 -13.62 -2.52 0.41
N ARG A 39 -12.42 -3.07 0.60
CA ARG A 39 -11.19 -2.45 0.08
C ARG A 39 -11.22 -2.35 -1.44
N LEU A 40 -11.59 -3.42 -2.14
CA LEU A 40 -11.69 -3.43 -3.60
C LEU A 40 -12.68 -2.39 -4.12
N VAL A 41 -13.85 -2.31 -3.51
CA VAL A 41 -14.87 -1.31 -3.88
C VAL A 41 -14.32 0.10 -3.70
N ASN A 42 -13.65 0.37 -2.57
CA ASN A 42 -13.05 1.68 -2.32
C ASN A 42 -11.92 1.98 -3.32
N ASP A 43 -11.08 0.99 -3.67
CA ASP A 43 -10.01 1.16 -4.65
C ASP A 43 -10.57 1.51 -6.04
N VAL A 44 -11.62 0.84 -6.49
CA VAL A 44 -12.30 1.14 -7.78
C VAL A 44 -12.91 2.54 -7.77
N LEU A 45 -13.53 2.94 -6.66
CA LEU A 45 -14.09 4.29 -6.51
C LEU A 45 -13.00 5.36 -6.49
N ASP A 46 -11.90 5.11 -5.80
CA ASP A 46 -10.75 6.03 -5.76
C ASP A 46 -10.10 6.15 -7.14
N LEU A 47 -9.90 5.04 -7.86
CA LEU A 47 -9.39 5.04 -9.23
C LEU A 47 -10.31 5.86 -10.14
N SER A 48 -11.60 5.61 -10.11
CA SER A 48 -12.59 6.35 -10.93
C SER A 48 -12.57 7.86 -10.65
N ARG A 49 -12.41 8.26 -9.39
CA ARG A 49 -12.31 9.68 -9.01
C ARG A 49 -11.00 10.33 -9.46
N LEU A 50 -9.89 9.58 -9.37
CA LEU A 50 -8.58 10.06 -9.86
C LEU A 50 -8.61 10.25 -11.38
N GLU A 51 -9.07 9.26 -12.14
CA GLU A 51 -9.17 9.32 -13.60
C GLU A 51 -10.07 10.47 -14.08
N ALA A 52 -11.19 10.69 -13.39
CA ALA A 52 -12.12 11.79 -13.70
C ALA A 52 -11.62 13.18 -13.22
N GLY A 53 -10.49 13.27 -12.52
CA GLY A 53 -10.02 14.51 -11.90
C GLY A 53 -10.95 15.05 -10.81
N MET A 54 -11.82 14.20 -10.24
CA MET A 54 -12.82 14.59 -9.24
C MET A 54 -12.37 14.26 -7.80
N MET A 55 -11.16 13.72 -7.61
CA MET A 55 -10.66 13.45 -6.27
C MET A 55 -10.37 14.75 -5.54
N LYS A 56 -10.92 14.88 -4.33
CA LYS A 56 -10.61 16.00 -3.44
C LYS A 56 -9.49 15.59 -2.49
N PHE A 57 -8.43 16.39 -2.47
CA PHE A 57 -7.27 16.18 -1.60
C PHE A 57 -7.31 17.14 -0.41
N ASN A 58 -7.00 16.64 0.77
CA ASN A 58 -6.78 17.45 1.96
C ASN A 58 -5.28 17.71 2.13
N ILE A 59 -4.78 18.73 1.43
CA ILE A 59 -3.35 19.06 1.39
C ILE A 59 -2.95 19.77 2.68
N GLN A 60 -1.99 19.18 3.38
CA GLN A 60 -1.41 19.71 4.62
C GLN A 60 0.12 19.73 4.50
N GLU A 61 0.75 20.58 5.28
CA GLU A 61 2.19 20.57 5.48
C GLU A 61 2.54 19.53 6.55
N TYR A 62 3.47 18.62 6.25
CA TYR A 62 3.82 17.53 7.14
C TYR A 62 5.29 17.16 7.02
N GLY A 63 5.90 16.75 8.13
CA GLY A 63 7.29 16.31 8.17
C GLY A 63 7.51 15.02 7.39
N LEU A 64 8.38 15.06 6.38
CA LEU A 64 8.64 13.88 5.55
C LEU A 64 9.20 12.70 6.34
N ALA A 65 10.14 12.97 7.25
CA ALA A 65 10.73 11.93 8.07
C ALA A 65 9.69 11.24 8.96
N GLU A 66 8.78 12.03 9.55
CA GLU A 66 7.68 11.54 10.37
C GLU A 66 6.74 10.65 9.55
N LEU A 67 6.33 11.10 8.38
CA LEU A 67 5.46 10.35 7.47
C LEU A 67 6.06 8.99 7.06
N CYS A 68 7.36 8.96 6.73
CA CYS A 68 8.05 7.72 6.38
C CYS A 68 8.17 6.75 7.58
N ASN A 69 8.42 7.30 8.78
CA ASN A 69 8.48 6.51 10.01
C ASN A 69 7.12 5.93 10.37
N GLU A 70 6.05 6.72 10.29
CA GLU A 70 4.68 6.25 10.54
C GLU A 70 4.27 5.15 9.56
N ALA A 71 4.49 5.36 8.26
CA ALA A 71 4.19 4.35 7.24
C ALA A 71 4.96 3.05 7.47
N THR A 72 6.25 3.16 7.84
CA THR A 72 7.10 1.99 8.14
C THR A 72 6.62 1.27 9.41
N TYR A 73 6.25 2.01 10.45
CA TYR A 73 5.70 1.44 11.68
C TYR A 73 4.40 0.70 11.41
N MET A 74 3.46 1.32 10.70
CA MET A 74 2.19 0.69 10.32
C MET A 74 2.41 -0.58 9.48
N ALA A 75 3.35 -0.54 8.53
CA ALA A 75 3.68 -1.69 7.70
C ALA A 75 4.25 -2.87 8.51
N ARG A 76 5.12 -2.59 9.49
CA ARG A 76 5.64 -3.61 10.42
C ARG A 76 4.52 -4.25 11.26
N MET A 77 3.58 -3.45 11.74
CA MET A 77 2.41 -3.96 12.50
C MET A 77 1.52 -4.85 11.64
N HIS A 78 1.27 -4.49 10.37
CA HIS A 78 0.44 -5.27 9.45
C HIS A 78 1.11 -6.59 9.02
N SER A 79 2.44 -6.66 9.02
CA SER A 79 3.17 -7.85 8.55
C SER A 79 3.25 -8.99 9.58
N GLU A 80 2.69 -8.79 10.79
CA GLU A 80 2.71 -9.77 11.89
C GLU A 80 4.11 -10.36 12.16
N GLY A 81 5.17 -9.57 11.93
CA GLY A 81 6.57 -9.97 12.13
C GLY A 81 7.19 -10.79 11.00
N CYS A 82 6.46 -11.05 9.90
CA CYS A 82 7.01 -11.76 8.75
C CYS A 82 7.90 -10.89 7.86
N THR A 83 7.76 -9.57 7.92
CA THR A 83 8.51 -8.63 7.07
C THR A 83 9.44 -7.77 7.91
N VAL A 84 10.71 -7.72 7.53
CA VAL A 84 11.69 -6.79 8.07
C VAL A 84 11.81 -5.62 7.11
N ILE A 85 11.48 -4.41 7.57
CA ILE A 85 11.59 -3.18 6.77
C ILE A 85 12.75 -2.35 7.32
N ARG A 86 13.75 -2.11 6.48
CA ARG A 86 14.88 -1.22 6.76
C ARG A 86 14.59 0.13 6.11
N LEU A 87 14.38 1.15 6.91
CA LEU A 87 14.21 2.53 6.43
C LEU A 87 15.57 3.25 6.49
N GLU A 88 16.05 3.68 5.34
CA GLU A 88 17.20 4.58 5.18
C GLU A 88 16.69 5.94 4.72
N ASN A 89 16.63 6.90 5.62
CA ASN A 89 16.26 8.26 5.31
C ASN A 89 17.53 9.14 5.28
N GLU A 90 17.97 9.52 4.09
CA GLU A 90 19.12 10.39 3.85
C GLU A 90 18.73 11.89 3.77
N ILE A 91 17.50 12.22 4.16
CA ILE A 91 16.99 13.59 4.09
C ILE A 91 17.05 14.23 5.47
N ASP A 92 17.29 15.54 5.47
CA ASP A 92 17.20 16.38 6.66
C ASP A 92 15.86 16.18 7.39
N THR A 93 15.89 16.03 8.70
CA THR A 93 14.70 15.77 9.51
C THR A 93 13.66 16.89 9.46
N ASP A 94 14.07 18.09 9.06
CA ASP A 94 13.24 19.31 9.05
C ASP A 94 12.54 19.55 7.69
N LEU A 95 12.65 18.61 6.74
CA LEU A 95 11.98 18.76 5.45
C LEU A 95 10.48 18.50 5.59
N ASN A 96 9.69 19.56 5.39
CA ASN A 96 8.25 19.47 5.26
C ASN A 96 7.83 19.38 3.79
N ILE A 97 6.78 18.62 3.53
CA ILE A 97 6.14 18.51 2.22
C ILE A 97 4.64 18.84 2.31
N ARG A 98 4.08 19.34 1.21
CA ARG A 98 2.64 19.60 1.10
C ARG A 98 1.95 18.44 0.42
N VAL A 99 1.21 17.67 1.19
CA VAL A 99 0.64 16.40 0.73
C VAL A 99 -0.69 16.10 1.43
N ASP A 100 -1.52 15.27 0.79
CA ASP A 100 -2.59 14.57 1.50
C ASP A 100 -1.97 13.39 2.23
N THR A 101 -1.77 13.54 3.56
CA THR A 101 -1.08 12.56 4.39
C THR A 101 -1.72 11.19 4.36
N VAL A 102 -3.06 11.11 4.33
CA VAL A 102 -3.80 9.86 4.28
C VAL A 102 -3.51 9.11 2.97
N ARG A 103 -3.62 9.80 1.85
CA ARG A 103 -3.40 9.18 0.52
C ARG A 103 -1.94 8.81 0.30
N PHE A 104 -1.03 9.65 0.74
CA PHE A 104 0.40 9.37 0.63
C PHE A 104 0.82 8.18 1.49
N THR A 105 0.37 8.13 2.76
CA THR A 105 0.61 7.00 3.65
C THR A 105 0.00 5.70 3.10
N GLN A 106 -1.20 5.75 2.52
CA GLN A 106 -1.81 4.59 1.86
C GLN A 106 -0.96 4.07 0.69
N ALA A 107 -0.40 4.97 -0.13
CA ALA A 107 0.48 4.59 -1.23
C ALA A 107 1.77 3.92 -0.73
N LEU A 108 2.42 4.50 0.29
CA LEU A 108 3.60 3.90 0.94
C LEU A 108 3.27 2.54 1.54
N LEU A 109 2.19 2.47 2.32
CA LEU A 109 1.77 1.25 3.01
C LEU A 109 1.47 0.13 1.99
N SER A 110 0.79 0.44 0.88
CA SER A 110 0.53 -0.54 -0.16
C SER A 110 1.83 -1.08 -0.78
N ALA A 111 2.82 -0.22 -1.03
CA ALA A 111 4.11 -0.64 -1.58
C ALA A 111 4.93 -1.51 -0.59
N LEU A 112 4.70 -1.36 0.71
CA LEU A 112 5.41 -2.08 1.77
C LEU A 112 4.73 -3.39 2.20
N THR A 113 3.41 -3.53 1.99
CA THR A 113 2.65 -4.64 2.60
C THR A 113 1.71 -5.40 1.67
N TYR A 114 1.41 -4.87 0.48
CA TYR A 114 0.40 -5.45 -0.41
C TYR A 114 1.00 -6.50 -1.35
N PRO A 115 0.33 -7.63 -1.65
CA PRO A 115 -0.94 -8.07 -1.05
C PRO A 115 -0.71 -8.81 0.28
N GLN A 116 -1.55 -8.53 1.28
CA GLN A 116 -1.42 -9.08 2.63
C GLN A 116 -1.63 -10.61 2.73
N LYS A 117 -2.06 -11.26 1.66
CA LYS A 117 -2.39 -12.70 1.63
C LYS A 117 -1.18 -13.62 1.82
N TYR A 118 0.02 -13.11 1.57
CA TYR A 118 1.23 -13.94 1.52
C TYR A 118 2.15 -13.60 2.70
N LYS A 119 2.13 -14.48 3.70
CA LYS A 119 3.00 -14.39 4.90
C LYS A 119 4.38 -14.98 4.61
N GLU A 120 5.07 -14.47 3.59
CA GLU A 120 6.45 -14.84 3.33
C GLU A 120 7.40 -13.97 4.17
N LYS A 121 8.46 -14.58 4.70
CA LYS A 121 9.57 -13.82 5.30
C LYS A 121 10.22 -12.98 4.21
N ARG A 122 10.20 -11.66 4.37
CA ARG A 122 10.71 -10.71 3.39
C ARG A 122 11.52 -9.62 4.08
N GLU A 123 12.63 -9.25 3.47
CA GLU A 123 13.38 -8.06 3.82
C GLU A 123 13.13 -7.00 2.76
N ILE A 124 12.63 -5.84 3.17
CA ILE A 124 12.34 -4.70 2.30
C ILE A 124 13.30 -3.58 2.67
N ASP A 125 14.02 -3.06 1.68
CA ASP A 125 14.83 -1.87 1.85
C ASP A 125 14.04 -0.67 1.33
N PHE A 126 13.71 0.25 2.22
CA PHE A 126 13.01 1.49 1.92
C PHE A 126 13.97 2.66 2.06
N LYS A 127 14.40 3.22 0.93
CA LYS A 127 15.36 4.32 0.87
C LYS A 127 14.70 5.61 0.40
N VAL A 128 14.99 6.72 1.09
CA VAL A 128 14.49 8.06 0.78
C VAL A 128 15.69 8.99 0.61
N THR A 129 15.79 9.64 -0.55
CA THR A 129 16.89 10.54 -0.89
C THR A 129 16.36 11.84 -1.51
N LEU A 130 17.12 12.93 -1.39
CA LEU A 130 16.83 14.20 -2.03
C LEU A 130 17.75 14.40 -3.23
N ASP A 131 17.15 14.59 -4.41
CA ASP A 131 17.83 15.09 -5.61
C ASP A 131 17.75 16.62 -5.59
N THR A 132 18.82 17.25 -5.12
CA THR A 132 18.89 18.72 -5.00
C THR A 132 18.97 19.45 -6.34
N GLU A 133 19.47 18.79 -7.39
CA GLU A 133 19.54 19.37 -8.73
C GLU A 133 18.17 19.48 -9.38
N LYS A 134 17.32 18.47 -9.16
CA LYS A 134 15.98 18.40 -9.74
C LYS A 134 14.88 18.83 -8.79
N ASN A 135 15.21 19.12 -7.53
CA ASN A 135 14.22 19.41 -6.47
C ASN A 135 13.17 18.29 -6.28
N PHE A 136 13.60 17.03 -6.36
CA PHE A 136 12.73 15.89 -6.12
C PHE A 136 13.22 15.04 -4.95
N ILE A 137 12.27 14.52 -4.20
CA ILE A 137 12.47 13.46 -3.24
C ILE A 137 12.29 12.14 -3.97
N ASN A 138 13.27 11.25 -3.86
CA ASN A 138 13.23 9.92 -4.46
C ASN A 138 12.94 8.89 -3.38
N PHE A 139 11.94 8.07 -3.62
CA PHE A 139 11.57 6.95 -2.79
C PHE A 139 11.87 5.66 -3.56
N ARG A 140 12.64 4.78 -2.95
CA ARG A 140 12.97 3.45 -3.50
C ARG A 140 12.58 2.38 -2.51
N ILE A 141 11.67 1.50 -2.91
CA ILE A 141 11.23 0.36 -2.11
C ILE A 141 11.68 -0.91 -2.84
N THR A 142 12.79 -1.48 -2.40
CA THR A 142 13.39 -2.68 -2.98
C THR A 142 12.82 -3.91 -2.30
N ASN A 143 12.59 -4.95 -3.11
CA ASN A 143 11.90 -6.18 -2.70
C ASN A 143 10.46 -5.93 -2.24
N SER A 144 9.78 -4.96 -2.91
CA SER A 144 8.39 -4.63 -2.63
C SER A 144 7.47 -5.81 -2.97
N PRO A 145 6.57 -6.21 -2.06
CA PRO A 145 5.61 -7.26 -2.36
C PRO A 145 4.58 -6.83 -3.42
N LEU A 146 4.25 -5.54 -3.50
CA LEU A 146 3.35 -5.02 -4.51
C LEU A 146 3.93 -5.13 -5.93
N ALA A 147 5.25 -5.03 -6.09
CA ALA A 147 5.94 -5.13 -7.37
C ALA A 147 6.29 -6.58 -7.77
N ASP A 148 5.99 -7.56 -6.95
CA ASP A 148 6.35 -8.95 -7.16
C ASP A 148 5.36 -9.60 -8.15
N GLU A 149 5.84 -9.92 -9.36
CA GLU A 149 5.04 -10.49 -10.45
C GLU A 149 4.33 -11.80 -10.07
N ARG A 150 4.84 -12.53 -9.06
CA ARG A 150 4.20 -13.75 -8.54
C ARG A 150 2.81 -13.48 -7.95
N PHE A 151 2.54 -12.24 -7.57
CA PHE A 151 1.29 -11.81 -6.93
C PHE A 151 0.40 -10.97 -7.84
N THR A 152 0.67 -10.97 -9.14
CA THR A 152 -0.12 -10.20 -10.10
C THR A 152 -1.59 -10.61 -10.07
N SER A 153 -2.47 -9.65 -9.86
CA SER A 153 -3.93 -9.78 -9.87
C SER A 153 -4.55 -8.46 -10.33
N GLN A 154 -5.84 -8.45 -10.63
CA GLN A 154 -6.55 -7.20 -10.94
C GLN A 154 -6.43 -6.18 -9.80
N GLU A 155 -6.46 -6.64 -8.56
CA GLU A 155 -6.30 -5.81 -7.37
C GLU A 155 -4.94 -5.13 -7.33
N VAL A 156 -3.87 -5.87 -7.63
CA VAL A 156 -2.50 -5.35 -7.73
C VAL A 156 -2.41 -4.31 -8.84
N CYS A 157 -2.99 -4.59 -10.01
CA CYS A 157 -3.02 -3.63 -11.13
C CYS A 157 -3.74 -2.33 -10.76
N ILE A 158 -4.92 -2.42 -10.13
CA ILE A 158 -5.68 -1.25 -9.65
C ILE A 158 -4.85 -0.45 -8.65
N ARG A 159 -4.17 -1.10 -7.73
CA ARG A 159 -3.33 -0.43 -6.72
C ARG A 159 -2.14 0.28 -7.35
N HIS A 160 -1.49 -0.32 -8.34
CA HIS A 160 -0.43 0.34 -9.10
C HIS A 160 -0.95 1.59 -9.83
N GLU A 161 -2.13 1.49 -10.44
CA GLU A 161 -2.71 2.60 -11.18
C GLU A 161 -3.13 3.77 -10.25
N ILE A 162 -3.72 3.46 -9.10
CA ILE A 162 -4.01 4.47 -8.07
C ILE A 162 -2.72 5.18 -7.63
N ASN A 163 -1.66 4.43 -7.31
CA ASN A 163 -0.40 5.02 -6.89
C ASN A 163 0.22 5.87 -8.01
N ARG A 164 0.19 5.40 -9.27
CA ARG A 164 0.70 6.15 -10.42
C ARG A 164 -0.02 7.49 -10.57
N LEU A 165 -1.35 7.48 -10.64
CA LEU A 165 -2.16 8.68 -10.78
C LEU A 165 -1.99 9.65 -9.60
N LEU A 166 -1.86 9.12 -8.38
CA LEU A 166 -1.64 9.92 -7.19
C LEU A 166 -0.31 10.69 -7.27
N PHE A 167 0.80 10.01 -7.61
CA PHE A 167 2.10 10.67 -7.70
C PHE A 167 2.17 11.64 -8.89
N GLU A 168 1.56 11.29 -10.04
CA GLU A 168 1.45 12.20 -11.19
C GLU A 168 0.64 13.46 -10.85
N TYR A 169 -0.45 13.33 -10.08
CA TYR A 169 -1.23 14.48 -9.63
C TYR A 169 -0.39 15.48 -8.82
N PHE A 170 0.52 14.98 -7.99
CA PHE A 170 1.44 15.81 -7.20
C PHE A 170 2.70 16.24 -7.98
N GLY A 171 2.77 16.01 -9.29
CA GLY A 171 3.90 16.40 -10.14
C GLY A 171 5.11 15.47 -10.03
N GLY A 172 4.94 14.30 -9.44
CA GLY A 172 5.95 13.26 -9.34
C GLY A 172 5.82 12.20 -10.43
N ASN A 173 6.48 11.06 -10.19
CA ASN A 173 6.44 9.90 -11.08
C ASN A 173 6.39 8.60 -10.25
N TYR A 174 5.81 7.56 -10.83
CA TYR A 174 5.73 6.22 -10.25
C TYR A 174 6.18 5.18 -11.26
N LYS A 175 7.10 4.29 -10.87
CA LYS A 175 7.63 3.25 -11.75
C LYS A 175 7.85 1.94 -10.98
N VAL A 176 7.48 0.85 -11.63
CA VAL A 176 7.80 -0.51 -11.18
C VAL A 176 8.90 -1.06 -12.07
N GLN A 177 9.89 -1.71 -11.46
CA GLN A 177 10.98 -2.36 -12.19
C GLN A 177 11.52 -3.54 -11.39
N THR A 178 12.24 -4.43 -12.08
CA THR A 178 13.04 -5.47 -11.44
C THR A 178 14.51 -5.04 -11.49
N ASN A 179 15.17 -5.06 -10.35
CA ASN A 179 16.59 -4.73 -10.26
C ASN A 179 17.47 -5.81 -10.91
N PRO A 180 18.75 -5.53 -11.22
CA PRO A 180 19.67 -6.52 -11.77
C PRO A 180 19.88 -7.76 -10.89
N ASP A 181 19.66 -7.63 -9.56
CA ASP A 181 19.68 -8.74 -8.58
C ASP A 181 18.35 -9.51 -8.50
N GLY A 182 17.41 -9.23 -9.41
CA GLY A 182 16.10 -9.88 -9.49
C GLY A 182 15.06 -9.40 -8.48
N LYS A 183 15.36 -8.38 -7.68
CA LYS A 183 14.43 -7.88 -6.67
C LYS A 183 13.39 -6.91 -7.28
N PRO A 184 12.09 -7.18 -7.08
CA PRO A 184 11.02 -6.29 -7.52
C PRO A 184 11.08 -4.97 -6.75
N THR A 185 11.07 -3.84 -7.46
CA THR A 185 11.32 -2.52 -6.88
C THR A 185 10.31 -1.51 -7.37
N ILE A 186 9.80 -0.72 -6.43
CA ILE A 186 8.98 0.46 -6.71
C ILE A 186 9.86 1.70 -6.53
N LEU A 187 9.80 2.57 -7.54
CA LEU A 187 10.41 3.89 -7.51
C LEU A 187 9.32 4.92 -7.68
N PHE A 188 9.31 5.93 -6.83
CA PHE A 188 8.49 7.09 -7.06
C PHE A 188 9.21 8.37 -6.62
N THR A 189 8.83 9.46 -7.23
CA THR A 189 9.38 10.78 -6.96
C THR A 189 8.27 11.72 -6.48
N PHE A 190 8.65 12.70 -5.71
CA PHE A 190 7.75 13.72 -5.20
C PHE A 190 8.49 15.07 -5.20
N PRO A 191 7.86 16.19 -5.63
CA PRO A 191 8.50 17.50 -5.57
C PRO A 191 8.86 17.89 -4.14
N SER A 192 10.08 18.35 -3.90
CA SER A 192 10.53 18.70 -2.55
C SER A 192 9.90 20.01 -2.00
N GLY A 193 9.28 20.81 -2.88
CA GLY A 193 8.73 22.11 -2.49
C GLY A 193 9.78 23.18 -2.12
N ARG A 194 11.07 22.83 -2.23
CA ARG A 194 12.16 23.83 -2.06
C ARG A 194 12.27 24.64 -3.36
N ASN A 195 11.88 25.91 -3.34
CA ASN A 195 12.18 26.90 -4.37
C ASN A 195 13.58 27.47 -4.17
#